data_c6ff88a70871da57ffb04f27dc94f61d
#
_entry.id   c6ff88a70871da57ffb04f27dc94f61d
#
_cell.length_a   1.000
_cell.length_b   1.000
_cell.length_c   1.000
_cell.angle_alpha   90.00
_cell.angle_beta   90.00
_cell.angle_gamma   90.00
#
_symmetry.space_group_name_H-M   'P 1'
#
loop_
_entity.id
_entity.type
_entity.pdbx_description
1 polymer ?
#
loop_
_entity_poly.entity_id
_entity_poly.type
_entity_poly.pdbx_seq_one_letter_code
_entity_poly.pdbx_strand_id
1 'polypeptide(L)'
;LRRHKLDVVAEYFGLGDFNHHRAQDDAEMLARIFICMTEKLRREGVFDMAQLSEAMSEHADPLRLNTYHQILLVKNAQGLKNLYRLVSDSYLSYYRRHPRIPKTLLAQNREGLLVGSACAAGELFTALLENRPWEELKEIASFYDYLEIQPLCNNGYLLQEGKVGSKEDLRELNRKIIALGEELQ
;
A
#
# COMPACT_ATOMS: atom_id res chain seq x y z
N LEU A 1 0.53 20.72 -10.73
CA LEU A 1 -0.77 21.35 -10.44
C LEU A 1 -0.98 21.45 -8.93
N ARG A 2 -1.49 22.60 -8.43
CA ARG A 2 -1.85 22.78 -7.01
C ARG A 2 -3.22 22.17 -6.66
N ARG A 3 -4.09 21.99 -7.64
CA ARG A 3 -5.44 21.41 -7.53
C ARG A 3 -5.67 20.45 -8.70
N HIS A 4 -6.47 19.39 -8.47
CA HIS A 4 -6.76 18.36 -9.45
C HIS A 4 -8.26 18.29 -9.75
N LYS A 5 -8.95 19.44 -9.76
CA LYS A 5 -10.32 19.52 -10.24
C LYS A 5 -10.34 19.36 -11.76
N LEU A 6 -11.46 18.88 -12.31
CA LEU A 6 -11.60 18.55 -13.73
C LEU A 6 -11.31 19.75 -14.64
N ASP A 7 -11.82 20.93 -14.27
CA ASP A 7 -11.58 22.20 -14.94
C ASP A 7 -10.07 22.57 -14.99
N VAL A 8 -9.40 22.49 -13.85
CA VAL A 8 -7.98 22.84 -13.74
C VAL A 8 -7.10 21.89 -14.54
N VAL A 9 -7.47 20.59 -14.59
CA VAL A 9 -6.72 19.60 -15.37
C VAL A 9 -7.01 19.77 -16.87
N ALA A 10 -8.25 20.08 -17.26
CA ALA A 10 -8.61 20.38 -18.64
C ALA A 10 -7.84 21.61 -19.17
N GLU A 11 -7.79 22.68 -18.40
CA GLU A 11 -7.01 23.87 -18.72
C GLU A 11 -5.51 23.57 -18.89
N TYR A 12 -4.94 22.75 -17.98
CA TYR A 12 -3.53 22.34 -18.05
C TYR A 12 -3.20 21.63 -19.38
N PHE A 13 -4.14 20.83 -19.90
CA PHE A 13 -3.98 20.14 -21.19
C PHE A 13 -4.48 20.94 -22.40
N GLY A 14 -4.96 22.17 -22.20
CA GLY A 14 -5.46 23.03 -23.26
C GLY A 14 -6.73 22.52 -23.94
N LEU A 15 -7.59 21.78 -23.21
CA LEU A 15 -8.78 21.12 -23.76
C LEU A 15 -10.01 22.07 -23.89
N GLY A 16 -9.88 23.32 -23.47
CA GLY A 16 -10.95 24.32 -23.53
C GLY A 16 -11.98 24.19 -22.39
N ASP A 17 -12.97 25.08 -22.41
CA ASP A 17 -14.06 25.10 -21.45
C ASP A 17 -15.14 24.07 -21.80
N PHE A 18 -15.86 23.58 -20.79
CA PHE A 18 -16.99 22.66 -20.93
C PHE A 18 -18.06 22.96 -19.86
N ASN A 19 -19.28 22.45 -20.09
CA ASN A 19 -20.39 22.68 -19.15
C ASN A 19 -20.26 21.77 -17.92
N HIS A 20 -19.73 22.33 -16.83
CA HIS A 20 -19.61 21.64 -15.56
C HIS A 20 -20.98 21.16 -15.03
N HIS A 21 -20.96 20.03 -14.35
CA HIS A 21 -22.11 19.40 -13.70
C HIS A 21 -23.15 18.78 -14.65
N ARG A 22 -22.78 18.60 -15.93
CA ARG A 22 -23.49 17.72 -16.85
C ARG A 22 -22.71 16.42 -16.94
N ALA A 23 -23.30 15.32 -16.51
CA ALA A 23 -22.61 14.03 -16.42
C ALA A 23 -21.96 13.58 -17.75
N GLN A 24 -22.59 13.90 -18.88
CA GLN A 24 -22.06 13.59 -20.20
C GLN A 24 -20.82 14.43 -20.54
N ASP A 25 -20.89 15.74 -20.29
CA ASP A 25 -19.80 16.68 -20.61
C ASP A 25 -18.59 16.42 -19.68
N ASP A 26 -18.85 16.13 -18.40
CA ASP A 26 -17.82 15.74 -17.42
C ASP A 26 -17.15 14.42 -17.82
N ALA A 27 -17.91 13.42 -18.29
CA ALA A 27 -17.39 12.13 -18.73
C ALA A 27 -16.55 12.26 -20.01
N GLU A 28 -17.00 13.07 -20.99
CA GLU A 28 -16.25 13.34 -22.21
C GLU A 28 -14.94 14.07 -21.90
N MET A 29 -14.97 15.09 -21.04
CA MET A 29 -13.77 15.82 -20.63
C MET A 29 -12.80 14.92 -19.90
N LEU A 30 -13.27 14.04 -18.99
CA LEU A 30 -12.42 13.06 -18.31
C LEU A 30 -11.74 12.11 -19.30
N ALA A 31 -12.47 11.63 -20.31
CA ALA A 31 -11.91 10.76 -21.34
C ALA A 31 -10.81 11.47 -22.14
N ARG A 32 -11.03 12.74 -22.53
CA ARG A 32 -10.03 13.56 -23.22
C ARG A 32 -8.77 13.77 -22.38
N ILE A 33 -8.92 14.10 -21.09
CA ILE A 33 -7.81 14.22 -20.14
C ILE A 33 -7.04 12.90 -20.06
N PHE A 34 -7.75 11.76 -19.94
CA PHE A 34 -7.12 10.44 -19.85
C PHE A 34 -6.28 10.13 -21.09
N ILE A 35 -6.79 10.45 -22.29
CA ILE A 35 -6.04 10.29 -23.55
C ILE A 35 -4.77 11.15 -23.53
N CYS A 36 -4.87 12.44 -23.15
CA CYS A 36 -3.70 13.33 -23.07
C CYS A 36 -2.67 12.82 -22.04
N MET A 37 -3.12 12.32 -20.89
CA MET A 37 -2.23 11.74 -19.87
C MET A 37 -1.51 10.50 -20.40
N THR A 38 -2.22 9.58 -21.04
CA THR A 38 -1.61 8.36 -21.61
C THR A 38 -0.64 8.66 -22.74
N GLU A 39 -0.92 9.62 -23.59
CA GLU A 39 0.02 10.08 -24.61
C GLU A 39 1.28 10.69 -24.01
N LYS A 40 1.13 11.51 -22.95
CA LYS A 40 2.26 12.08 -22.22
C LYS A 40 3.14 10.99 -21.62
N LEU A 41 2.54 10.01 -20.92
CA LEU A 41 3.26 8.88 -20.35
C LEU A 41 4.01 8.07 -21.41
N ARG A 42 3.39 7.80 -22.57
CA ARG A 42 4.05 7.11 -23.69
C ARG A 42 5.26 7.86 -24.22
N ARG A 43 5.20 9.20 -24.30
CA ARG A 43 6.35 10.03 -24.70
C ARG A 43 7.49 9.97 -23.67
N GLU A 44 7.17 9.71 -22.39
CA GLU A 44 8.13 9.54 -21.30
C GLU A 44 8.60 8.07 -21.16
N GLY A 45 8.20 7.17 -22.09
CA GLY A 45 8.61 5.77 -22.11
C GLY A 45 7.81 4.85 -21.20
N VAL A 46 6.65 5.30 -20.71
CA VAL A 46 5.76 4.54 -19.83
C VAL A 46 4.61 3.98 -20.66
N PHE A 47 4.55 2.67 -20.85
CA PHE A 47 3.58 2.00 -21.73
C PHE A 47 2.57 1.11 -20.98
N ASP A 48 2.85 0.76 -19.73
CA ASP A 48 2.01 -0.11 -18.92
C ASP A 48 1.96 0.33 -17.45
N MET A 49 1.14 -0.34 -16.65
CA MET A 49 0.94 0.00 -15.24
C MET A 49 2.14 -0.35 -14.35
N ALA A 50 2.94 -1.36 -14.73
CA ALA A 50 4.14 -1.71 -13.97
C ALA A 50 5.21 -0.62 -14.12
N GLN A 51 5.47 -0.17 -15.35
CA GLN A 51 6.37 0.94 -15.64
C GLN A 51 5.88 2.26 -15.00
N LEU A 52 4.56 2.50 -14.99
CA LEU A 52 3.99 3.66 -14.30
C LEU A 52 4.25 3.60 -12.79
N SER A 53 4.04 2.42 -12.20
CA SER A 53 4.28 2.21 -10.76
C SER A 53 5.75 2.44 -10.41
N GLU A 54 6.67 1.95 -11.23
CA GLU A 54 8.12 2.14 -11.06
C GLU A 54 8.49 3.63 -11.15
N ALA A 55 8.08 4.30 -12.22
CA ALA A 55 8.33 5.73 -12.41
C ALA A 55 7.73 6.59 -11.28
N MET A 56 6.54 6.24 -10.79
CA MET A 56 5.89 6.93 -9.67
C MET A 56 6.59 6.67 -8.34
N SER A 57 7.23 5.50 -8.15
CA SER A 57 7.91 5.17 -6.90
C SER A 57 9.09 6.07 -6.59
N GLU A 58 9.81 6.54 -7.62
CA GLU A 58 10.92 7.49 -7.48
C GLU A 58 10.47 8.88 -6.97
N HIS A 59 9.21 9.23 -7.23
CA HIS A 59 8.62 10.52 -6.85
C HIS A 59 7.65 10.41 -5.67
N ALA A 60 7.46 9.20 -5.13
CA ALA A 60 6.56 8.98 -4.01
C ALA A 60 7.08 9.67 -2.74
N ASP A 61 6.27 10.54 -2.14
CA ASP A 61 6.53 11.10 -0.82
C ASP A 61 6.16 10.08 0.26
N PRO A 62 7.14 9.47 0.97
CA PRO A 62 6.87 8.46 2.00
C PRO A 62 5.91 8.94 3.08
N LEU A 63 5.85 10.27 3.30
CA LEU A 63 4.96 10.88 4.28
C LEU A 63 3.49 10.91 3.84
N ARG A 64 3.20 10.66 2.57
CA ARG A 64 1.84 10.66 2.01
C ARG A 64 1.30 9.27 1.71
N LEU A 65 2.16 8.26 1.69
CA LEU A 65 1.76 6.88 1.44
C LEU A 65 0.93 6.32 2.60
N ASN A 66 0.14 5.30 2.32
CA ASN A 66 -0.53 4.53 3.36
C ASN A 66 0.50 3.86 4.28
N THR A 67 0.12 3.66 5.53
CA THR A 67 0.96 2.98 6.51
C THR A 67 0.25 1.76 7.04
N TYR A 68 1.02 0.73 7.34
CA TYR A 68 0.56 -0.54 7.87
C TYR A 68 1.26 -0.83 9.20
N HIS A 69 0.61 -1.60 10.05
CA HIS A 69 1.27 -2.12 11.25
C HIS A 69 2.34 -3.12 10.86
N GLN A 70 3.46 -3.09 11.60
CA GLN A 70 4.60 -3.95 11.39
C GLN A 70 5.15 -4.42 12.72
N ILE A 71 5.51 -5.70 12.84
CA ILE A 71 6.21 -6.23 14.01
C ILE A 71 7.68 -6.45 13.68
N LEU A 72 8.55 -5.97 14.55
CA LEU A 72 9.99 -6.18 14.49
C LEU A 72 10.45 -6.85 15.79
N LEU A 73 11.07 -8.02 15.68
CA LEU A 73 11.65 -8.73 16.79
C LEU A 73 13.18 -8.73 16.69
N VAL A 74 13.85 -8.44 17.79
CA VAL A 74 15.30 -8.39 17.84
C VAL A 74 15.86 -9.80 18.07
N LYS A 75 16.76 -10.24 17.20
CA LYS A 75 17.48 -11.53 17.31
C LYS A 75 18.80 -11.43 18.05
N ASN A 76 19.49 -10.29 17.95
CA ASN A 76 20.85 -10.11 18.45
C ASN A 76 21.20 -8.63 18.65
N ALA A 77 22.41 -8.34 19.14
CA ALA A 77 22.85 -6.97 19.41
C ALA A 77 22.87 -6.07 18.16
N GLN A 78 23.14 -6.61 16.96
CA GLN A 78 23.09 -5.85 15.72
C GLN A 78 21.64 -5.46 15.39
N GLY A 79 20.68 -6.38 15.55
CA GLY A 79 19.27 -6.09 15.39
C GLY A 79 18.76 -5.02 16.35
N LEU A 80 19.23 -5.03 17.61
CA LEU A 80 18.88 -3.99 18.58
C LEU A 80 19.36 -2.61 18.12
N LYS A 81 20.59 -2.52 17.65
CA LYS A 81 21.16 -1.29 17.07
C LYS A 81 20.34 -0.80 15.86
N ASN A 82 19.99 -1.72 14.96
CA ASN A 82 19.22 -1.41 13.79
C ASN A 82 17.79 -0.97 14.17
N LEU A 83 17.16 -1.60 15.15
CA LEU A 83 15.85 -1.19 15.67
C LEU A 83 15.89 0.24 16.21
N TYR A 84 16.87 0.58 17.04
CA TYR A 84 17.01 1.94 17.56
C TYR A 84 17.21 2.97 16.46
N ARG A 85 17.98 2.64 15.42
CA ARG A 85 18.15 3.50 14.25
C ARG A 85 16.82 3.71 13.53
N LEU A 86 16.11 2.64 13.20
CA LEU A 86 14.80 2.70 12.53
C LEU A 86 13.79 3.54 13.31
N VAL A 87 13.73 3.34 14.64
CA VAL A 87 12.85 4.14 15.50
C VAL A 87 13.26 5.61 15.50
N SER A 88 14.56 5.92 15.62
CA SER A 88 15.05 7.30 15.57
C SER A 88 14.71 7.98 14.24
N ASP A 89 14.99 7.32 13.12
CA ASP A 89 14.70 7.84 11.79
C ASP A 89 13.19 8.05 11.59
N SER A 90 12.34 7.17 12.14
CA SER A 90 10.90 7.30 12.06
C SER A 90 10.35 8.56 12.73
N TYR A 91 11.01 9.02 13.79
CA TYR A 91 10.63 10.25 14.49
C TYR A 91 11.29 11.51 13.89
N LEU A 92 12.55 11.41 13.46
CA LEU A 92 13.31 12.55 13.00
C LEU A 92 13.03 12.91 11.54
N SER A 93 12.86 11.91 10.67
CA SER A 93 12.78 12.09 9.23
C SER A 93 11.42 11.71 8.62
N TYR A 94 10.69 10.78 9.24
CA TYR A 94 9.48 10.19 8.67
C TYR A 94 8.23 10.36 9.56
N TYR A 95 8.21 11.33 10.45
CA TYR A 95 7.06 11.59 11.30
C TYR A 95 5.98 12.40 10.56
N ARG A 96 4.78 11.83 10.45
CA ARG A 96 3.58 12.56 10.03
C ARG A 96 2.36 11.97 10.76
N ARG A 97 1.82 12.68 11.75
CA ARG A 97 0.77 12.23 12.70
C ARG A 97 1.23 11.08 13.61
N HIS A 98 1.99 10.14 13.09
CA HIS A 98 2.65 9.03 13.79
C HIS A 98 3.99 8.73 13.10
N PRO A 99 4.93 8.07 13.82
CA PRO A 99 6.20 7.67 13.22
C PRO A 99 5.97 6.62 12.13
N ARG A 100 6.77 6.68 11.07
CA ARG A 100 6.70 5.81 9.89
C ARG A 100 8.08 5.28 9.57
N ILE A 101 8.12 4.08 9.03
CA ILE A 101 9.36 3.48 8.53
C ILE A 101 9.12 3.08 7.07
N PRO A 102 9.77 3.73 6.09
CA PRO A 102 9.72 3.26 4.71
C PRO A 102 10.20 1.81 4.60
N LYS A 103 9.52 1.00 3.78
CA LYS A 103 9.84 -0.42 3.58
C LYS A 103 11.28 -0.61 3.07
N THR A 104 11.75 0.30 2.23
CA THR A 104 13.14 0.34 1.75
C THR A 104 14.16 0.58 2.87
N LEU A 105 13.86 1.50 3.80
CA LEU A 105 14.70 1.76 4.96
C LEU A 105 14.75 0.55 5.90
N LEU A 106 13.60 -0.12 6.11
CA LEU A 106 13.54 -1.36 6.87
C LEU A 106 14.39 -2.46 6.22
N ALA A 107 14.26 -2.64 4.90
CA ALA A 107 15.04 -3.63 4.15
C ALA A 107 16.56 -3.41 4.28
N GLN A 108 17.02 -2.17 4.23
CA GLN A 108 18.43 -1.79 4.39
C GLN A 108 18.98 -2.02 5.81
N ASN A 109 18.12 -2.04 6.82
CA ASN A 109 18.49 -2.20 8.24
C ASN A 109 17.92 -3.49 8.85
N ARG A 110 17.65 -4.52 8.03
CA ARG A 110 16.95 -5.75 8.45
C ARG A 110 17.86 -6.72 9.22
N GLU A 111 19.18 -6.60 9.11
CA GLU A 111 20.12 -7.51 9.76
C GLU A 111 19.87 -7.61 11.27
N GLY A 112 19.72 -8.83 11.78
CA GLY A 112 19.48 -9.11 13.19
C GLY A 112 18.04 -8.85 13.66
N LEU A 113 17.10 -8.56 12.75
CA LEU A 113 15.68 -8.43 13.00
C LEU A 113 14.90 -9.60 12.40
N LEU A 114 13.76 -9.93 13.02
CA LEU A 114 12.68 -10.71 12.40
C LEU A 114 11.52 -9.75 12.13
N VAL A 115 10.98 -9.83 10.93
CA VAL A 115 9.90 -8.97 10.44
C VAL A 115 8.64 -9.82 10.32
N GLY A 116 7.59 -9.49 11.10
CA GLY A 116 6.32 -10.20 11.11
C GLY A 116 5.22 -9.45 10.38
N SER A 117 4.22 -10.17 9.85
CA SER A 117 3.12 -9.59 9.05
C SER A 117 2.12 -8.78 9.87
N ALA A 118 2.24 -8.78 11.19
CA ALA A 118 1.40 -8.06 12.14
C ALA A 118 -0.09 -8.47 12.12
N CYS A 119 -0.98 -7.54 12.50
CA CYS A 119 -2.40 -7.77 12.75
C CYS A 119 -3.28 -7.39 11.54
N ALA A 120 -4.59 -7.25 11.75
CA ALA A 120 -5.56 -6.82 10.72
C ALA A 120 -5.26 -5.45 10.08
N ALA A 121 -4.43 -4.62 10.71
CA ALA A 121 -3.93 -3.37 10.15
C ALA A 121 -2.57 -3.52 9.44
N GLY A 122 -2.05 -4.74 9.30
CA GLY A 122 -0.87 -5.06 8.49
C GLY A 122 -1.16 -5.07 7.00
N GLU A 123 -0.11 -4.95 6.19
CA GLU A 123 -0.22 -4.91 4.72
C GLU A 123 -0.85 -6.19 4.16
N LEU A 124 -0.37 -7.37 4.60
CA LEU A 124 -0.88 -8.66 4.13
C LEU A 124 -2.37 -8.86 4.44
N PHE A 125 -2.79 -8.58 5.68
CA PHE A 125 -4.18 -8.76 6.06
C PHE A 125 -5.10 -7.78 5.32
N THR A 126 -4.65 -6.53 5.13
CA THR A 126 -5.38 -5.53 4.34
C THR A 126 -5.53 -5.99 2.88
N ALA A 127 -4.47 -6.52 2.26
CA ALA A 127 -4.51 -7.05 0.91
C ALA A 127 -5.47 -8.25 0.77
N LEU A 128 -5.55 -9.11 1.79
CA LEU A 128 -6.52 -10.20 1.86
C LEU A 128 -7.97 -9.70 1.92
N LEU A 129 -8.25 -8.68 2.72
CA LEU A 129 -9.58 -8.04 2.79
C LEU A 129 -9.97 -7.37 1.48
N GLU A 130 -9.00 -6.82 0.74
CA GLU A 130 -9.19 -6.23 -0.59
C GLU A 130 -9.33 -7.28 -1.69
N ASN A 131 -9.25 -8.58 -1.37
CA ASN A 131 -9.27 -9.70 -2.31
C ASN A 131 -8.25 -9.58 -3.44
N ARG A 132 -7.02 -9.14 -3.13
CA ARG A 132 -5.95 -9.06 -4.12
C ARG A 132 -5.60 -10.42 -4.71
N PRO A 133 -5.06 -10.48 -5.94
CA PRO A 133 -4.62 -11.73 -6.58
C PRO A 133 -3.62 -12.50 -5.72
N TRP A 134 -3.66 -13.84 -5.80
CA TRP A 134 -2.81 -14.73 -5.00
C TRP A 134 -1.30 -14.45 -5.19
N GLU A 135 -0.88 -14.17 -6.41
CA GLU A 135 0.52 -13.84 -6.70
C GLU A 135 0.97 -12.55 -6.02
N GLU A 136 0.11 -11.54 -5.95
CA GLU A 136 0.39 -10.30 -5.22
C GLU A 136 0.46 -10.54 -3.70
N LEU A 137 -0.43 -11.40 -3.17
CA LEU A 137 -0.39 -11.81 -1.77
C LEU A 137 0.91 -12.55 -1.44
N LYS A 138 1.41 -13.41 -2.34
CA LYS A 138 2.71 -14.08 -2.19
C LYS A 138 3.87 -13.09 -2.20
N GLU A 139 3.86 -12.13 -3.11
CA GLU A 139 4.87 -11.06 -3.15
C GLU A 139 4.92 -10.28 -1.83
N ILE A 140 3.74 -9.86 -1.32
CA ILE A 140 3.65 -9.17 -0.03
C ILE A 140 4.13 -10.08 1.11
N ALA A 141 3.70 -11.35 1.15
CA ALA A 141 4.05 -12.29 2.20
C ALA A 141 5.55 -12.63 2.21
N SER A 142 6.21 -12.68 1.05
CA SER A 142 7.64 -12.97 0.92
C SER A 142 8.54 -11.93 1.59
N PHE A 143 8.02 -10.75 1.88
CA PHE A 143 8.75 -9.72 2.61
C PHE A 143 8.95 -10.07 4.09
N TYR A 144 8.13 -10.93 4.67
CA TYR A 144 8.13 -11.24 6.09
C TYR A 144 8.96 -12.48 6.42
N ASP A 145 9.55 -12.53 7.62
CA ASP A 145 10.24 -13.72 8.14
C ASP A 145 9.23 -14.71 8.75
N TYR A 146 8.06 -14.21 9.16
CA TYR A 146 6.95 -15.03 9.64
C TYR A 146 5.60 -14.32 9.42
N LEU A 147 4.56 -15.12 9.27
CA LEU A 147 3.19 -14.64 9.12
C LEU A 147 2.40 -14.87 10.42
N GLU A 148 1.53 -13.92 10.76
CA GLU A 148 0.72 -13.97 11.96
C GLU A 148 -0.74 -14.22 11.62
N ILE A 149 -1.36 -15.14 12.36
CA ILE A 149 -2.82 -15.31 12.40
C ILE A 149 -3.35 -14.77 13.73
N GLN A 150 -4.52 -14.15 13.69
CA GLN A 150 -5.15 -13.59 14.87
C GLN A 150 -6.31 -14.47 15.37
N PRO A 151 -6.52 -14.59 16.69
CA PRO A 151 -7.75 -15.16 17.21
C PRO A 151 -8.97 -14.42 16.63
N LEU A 152 -10.03 -15.18 16.31
CA LEU A 152 -11.21 -14.61 15.65
C LEU A 152 -11.85 -13.46 16.42
N CYS A 153 -11.76 -13.48 17.76
CA CYS A 153 -12.29 -12.43 18.62
C CYS A 153 -11.60 -11.08 18.40
N ASN A 154 -10.29 -11.08 18.08
CA ASN A 154 -9.53 -9.86 17.82
C ASN A 154 -10.03 -9.12 16.57
N ASN A 155 -10.52 -9.87 15.59
CA ASN A 155 -11.01 -9.34 14.32
C ASN A 155 -12.56 -9.28 14.26
N GLY A 156 -13.25 -9.48 15.39
CA GLY A 156 -14.72 -9.45 15.48
C GLY A 156 -15.33 -8.11 15.08
N TYR A 157 -14.59 -7.00 15.22
CA TYR A 157 -15.02 -5.67 14.79
C TYR A 157 -15.23 -5.57 13.27
N LEU A 158 -14.52 -6.37 12.46
CA LEU A 158 -14.68 -6.40 11.00
C LEU A 158 -16.07 -6.86 10.57
N LEU A 159 -16.72 -7.73 11.37
CA LEU A 159 -18.13 -8.09 11.19
C LEU A 159 -19.07 -6.92 11.45
N GLN A 160 -18.80 -6.14 12.51
CA GLN A 160 -19.61 -4.97 12.87
C GLN A 160 -19.47 -3.85 11.83
N GLU A 161 -18.30 -3.71 11.22
CA GLU A 161 -18.02 -2.75 10.15
C GLU A 161 -18.48 -3.23 8.76
N GLY A 162 -19.01 -4.45 8.65
CA GLY A 162 -19.45 -5.03 7.37
C GLY A 162 -18.32 -5.34 6.39
N LYS A 163 -17.07 -5.40 6.86
CA LYS A 163 -15.90 -5.76 6.04
C LYS A 163 -15.82 -7.25 5.74
N VAL A 164 -16.41 -8.07 6.59
CA VAL A 164 -16.61 -9.51 6.39
C VAL A 164 -18.05 -9.87 6.76
N GLY A 165 -18.62 -10.88 6.13
CA GLY A 165 -20.02 -11.26 6.30
C GLY A 165 -20.27 -12.22 7.46
N SER A 166 -19.27 -13.01 7.85
CA SER A 166 -19.41 -14.07 8.83
C SER A 166 -18.12 -14.37 9.60
N LYS A 167 -18.26 -15.12 10.72
CA LYS A 167 -17.08 -15.66 11.42
C LYS A 167 -16.30 -16.68 10.56
N GLU A 168 -16.97 -17.31 9.61
CA GLU A 168 -16.31 -18.26 8.70
C GLU A 168 -15.39 -17.53 7.72
N ASP A 169 -15.76 -16.32 7.27
CA ASP A 169 -14.87 -15.50 6.44
C ASP A 169 -13.59 -15.15 7.19
N LEU A 170 -13.68 -14.85 8.50
CA LEU A 170 -12.48 -14.64 9.33
C LEU A 170 -11.59 -15.89 9.43
N ARG A 171 -12.19 -17.08 9.50
CA ARG A 171 -11.42 -18.33 9.46
C ARG A 171 -10.76 -18.55 8.11
N GLU A 172 -11.47 -18.21 7.04
CA GLU A 172 -10.94 -18.33 5.68
C GLU A 172 -9.75 -17.39 5.45
N LEU A 173 -9.78 -16.16 5.97
CA LEU A 173 -8.62 -15.28 5.95
C LEU A 173 -7.41 -15.89 6.67
N ASN A 174 -7.61 -16.48 7.86
CA ASN A 174 -6.54 -17.17 8.56
C ASN A 174 -6.01 -18.40 7.78
N ARG A 175 -6.89 -19.18 7.13
CA ARG A 175 -6.48 -20.30 6.27
C ARG A 175 -5.63 -19.84 5.09
N LYS A 176 -6.00 -18.73 4.46
CA LYS A 176 -5.20 -18.14 3.37
C LYS A 176 -3.80 -17.73 3.85
N ILE A 177 -3.67 -17.13 5.04
CA ILE A 177 -2.37 -16.79 5.62
C ILE A 177 -1.54 -18.06 5.89
N ILE A 178 -2.15 -19.12 6.41
CA ILE A 178 -1.47 -20.40 6.62
C ILE A 178 -0.99 -20.98 5.29
N ALA A 179 -1.86 -21.02 4.28
CA ALA A 179 -1.51 -21.52 2.94
C ALA A 179 -0.36 -20.75 2.30
N LEU A 180 -0.35 -19.41 2.44
CA LEU A 180 0.78 -18.58 2.01
C LEU A 180 2.08 -18.94 2.74
N GLY A 181 2.01 -19.16 4.05
CA GLY A 181 3.17 -19.58 4.85
C GLY A 181 3.71 -20.96 4.45
N GLU A 182 2.83 -21.91 4.13
CA GLU A 182 3.20 -23.25 3.64
C GLU A 182 3.81 -23.22 2.23
N GLU A 183 3.33 -22.33 1.36
CA GLU A 183 3.84 -22.19 -0.02
C GLU A 183 5.20 -21.48 -0.09
N LEU A 184 5.52 -20.60 0.89
CA LEU A 184 6.75 -19.81 0.91
C LEU A 184 7.88 -20.44 1.73
N GLN A 185 7.65 -21.59 2.38
CA GLN A 185 8.69 -22.37 3.06
C GLN A 185 9.57 -23.08 2.04
#